data_aac0b4d9104ef47612b8a4bd3d801f88
#
_entry.id   aac0b4d9104ef47612b8a4bd3d801f88
#
_cell.length_a   1.000
_cell.length_b   1.000
_cell.length_c   1.000
_cell.angle_alpha   90.00
_cell.angle_beta   90.00
_cell.angle_gamma   90.00
#
_symmetry.space_group_name_H-M   'P 1'
#
loop_
_entity.id
_entity.type
_entity.pdbx_description
1 polymer ?
#
loop_
_entity_poly.entity_id
_entity_poly.type
_entity_poly.pdbx_seq_one_letter_code
_entity_poly.pdbx_strand_id
1 'polypeptide(L)'
;EERFDESRLAKKTAELLGREHSVCKITPQQYFDIVPYVMYNMEQPLGDASAIVFTIACNATAEHTKICYSGEGADEFFGGYNMYRNAERYGENLKTFYVGNTNIMKEDEKKKILKHYNPEVLPINLTHEIYKETEGLDPLTKMSDVDIQIWLEGDIYLNVDKMSTAAGLEIRMPLTDRRIFDIASRMPSRFKVNEEQNLSLIHI
;
A
#
# COMPACT_ATOMS: atom_id res chain seq x y z
N GLU A 1 -10.71 -3.86 -14.57
CA GLU A 1 -12.03 -4.39 -14.25
C GLU A 1 -12.86 -3.28 -13.57
N GLU A 2 -14.15 -3.15 -13.91
CA GLU A 2 -15.04 -2.09 -13.38
C GLU A 2 -15.09 -2.03 -11.85
N ARG A 3 -14.91 -3.18 -11.17
CA ARG A 3 -14.95 -3.26 -9.70
C ARG A 3 -13.80 -2.52 -8.99
N PHE A 4 -12.73 -2.19 -9.73
CA PHE A 4 -11.57 -1.45 -9.21
C PHE A 4 -11.47 -0.04 -9.80
N ASP A 5 -12.43 0.39 -10.61
CA ASP A 5 -12.44 1.73 -11.20
C ASP A 5 -13.08 2.73 -10.23
N GLU A 6 -12.25 3.47 -9.53
CA GLU A 6 -12.63 4.54 -8.60
C GLU A 6 -12.74 5.92 -9.27
N SER A 7 -12.55 6.01 -10.58
CA SER A 7 -12.55 7.28 -11.32
C SER A 7 -13.86 8.07 -11.16
N ARG A 8 -14.99 7.36 -11.05
CA ARG A 8 -16.31 7.98 -10.82
C ARG A 8 -16.40 8.65 -9.44
N LEU A 9 -15.87 8.00 -8.41
CA LEU A 9 -15.84 8.53 -7.05
C LEU A 9 -14.90 9.73 -6.97
N ALA A 10 -13.71 9.61 -7.53
CA ALA A 10 -12.72 10.68 -7.61
C ALA A 10 -13.28 11.92 -8.34
N LYS A 11 -13.99 11.70 -9.47
CA LYS A 11 -14.66 12.78 -10.20
C LYS A 11 -15.69 13.50 -9.34
N LYS A 12 -16.56 12.76 -8.64
CA LYS A 12 -17.57 13.34 -7.74
C LYS A 12 -16.91 14.16 -6.63
N THR A 13 -15.83 13.67 -6.05
CA THR A 13 -15.07 14.38 -5.01
C THR A 13 -14.46 15.67 -5.56
N ALA A 14 -13.87 15.63 -6.74
CA ALA A 14 -13.32 16.82 -7.40
C ALA A 14 -14.41 17.89 -7.68
N GLU A 15 -15.57 17.46 -8.17
CA GLU A 15 -16.73 18.34 -8.41
C GLU A 15 -17.21 19.02 -7.11
N LEU A 16 -17.30 18.26 -6.00
CA LEU A 16 -17.70 18.81 -4.69
C LEU A 16 -16.68 19.83 -4.17
N LEU A 17 -15.40 19.63 -4.47
CA LEU A 17 -14.32 20.53 -4.08
C LEU A 17 -14.10 21.67 -5.08
N GLY A 18 -14.84 21.73 -6.18
CA GLY A 18 -14.65 22.72 -7.25
C GLY A 18 -13.27 22.63 -7.91
N ARG A 19 -12.74 21.40 -8.09
CA ARG A 19 -11.44 21.14 -8.67
C ARG A 19 -11.57 20.44 -10.01
N GLU A 20 -10.62 20.70 -10.91
CA GLU A 20 -10.46 19.94 -12.15
C GLU A 20 -10.08 18.49 -11.84
N HIS A 21 -10.56 17.58 -12.67
CA HIS A 21 -10.29 16.16 -12.55
C HIS A 21 -9.82 15.60 -13.90
N SER A 22 -8.66 14.97 -13.89
CA SER A 22 -8.11 14.26 -15.05
C SER A 22 -8.02 12.76 -14.77
N VAL A 23 -8.30 11.95 -15.79
CA VAL A 23 -8.22 10.49 -15.70
C VAL A 23 -7.22 9.98 -16.72
N CYS A 24 -6.18 9.32 -16.25
CA CYS A 24 -5.23 8.61 -17.10
C CYS A 24 -5.69 7.15 -17.26
N LYS A 25 -6.13 6.76 -18.45
CA LYS A 25 -6.48 5.37 -18.76
C LYS A 25 -5.30 4.67 -19.42
N ILE A 26 -4.94 3.52 -18.88
CA ILE A 26 -3.78 2.74 -19.29
C ILE A 26 -4.23 1.55 -20.13
N THR A 27 -3.65 1.36 -21.30
CA THR A 27 -3.83 0.15 -22.11
C THR A 27 -2.85 -0.94 -21.68
N PRO A 28 -3.16 -2.22 -21.93
CA PRO A 28 -2.22 -3.31 -21.68
C PRO A 28 -0.87 -3.11 -22.40
N GLN A 29 -0.87 -2.54 -23.59
CA GLN A 29 0.36 -2.28 -24.32
C GLN A 29 1.22 -1.23 -23.60
N GLN A 30 0.65 -0.10 -23.21
CA GLN A 30 1.37 0.94 -22.44
C GLN A 30 1.93 0.40 -21.12
N TYR A 31 1.18 -0.48 -20.47
CA TYR A 31 1.64 -1.15 -19.24
C TYR A 31 2.93 -1.95 -19.49
N PHE A 32 2.95 -2.79 -20.52
CA PHE A 32 4.14 -3.62 -20.83
C PHE A 32 5.30 -2.82 -21.42
N ASP A 33 5.03 -1.80 -22.21
CA ASP A 33 6.07 -0.98 -22.85
C ASP A 33 6.90 -0.20 -21.83
N ILE A 34 6.30 0.20 -20.70
CA ILE A 34 7.01 0.98 -19.66
C ILE A 34 7.79 0.11 -18.67
N VAL A 35 7.56 -1.21 -18.63
CA VAL A 35 8.23 -2.12 -17.67
C VAL A 35 9.76 -1.97 -17.64
N PRO A 36 10.47 -1.94 -18.81
CA PRO A 36 11.93 -1.78 -18.79
C PRO A 36 12.38 -0.47 -18.13
N TYR A 37 11.64 0.62 -18.33
CA TYR A 37 11.91 1.92 -17.72
C TYR A 37 11.71 1.87 -16.20
N VAL A 38 10.63 1.25 -15.74
CA VAL A 38 10.35 1.07 -14.31
C VAL A 38 11.46 0.25 -13.65
N MET A 39 11.82 -0.89 -14.23
CA MET A 39 12.87 -1.76 -13.69
C MET A 39 14.23 -1.07 -13.65
N TYR A 40 14.56 -0.26 -14.65
CA TYR A 40 15.80 0.51 -14.66
C TYR A 40 15.86 1.53 -13.52
N ASN A 41 14.79 2.31 -13.32
CA ASN A 41 14.74 3.36 -12.30
C ASN A 41 14.54 2.80 -10.88
N MET A 42 13.94 1.62 -10.74
CA MET A 42 13.81 0.95 -9.44
C MET A 42 15.14 0.43 -8.91
N GLU A 43 16.10 0.12 -9.79
CA GLU A 43 17.46 -0.37 -9.47
C GLU A 43 17.50 -1.71 -8.72
N GLN A 44 16.36 -2.31 -8.46
CA GLN A 44 16.22 -3.62 -7.81
C GLN A 44 14.96 -4.33 -8.30
N PRO A 45 14.90 -5.68 -8.20
CA PRO A 45 13.67 -6.41 -8.50
C PRO A 45 12.57 -6.00 -7.53
N LEU A 46 11.44 -5.58 -8.07
CA LEU A 46 10.24 -5.25 -7.32
C LEU A 46 9.13 -6.24 -7.65
N GLY A 47 8.48 -6.79 -6.61
CA GLY A 47 7.37 -7.72 -6.77
C GLY A 47 6.02 -7.04 -6.93
N ASP A 48 5.93 -5.72 -6.72
CA ASP A 48 4.68 -4.97 -6.82
C ASP A 48 4.47 -4.39 -8.22
N ALA A 49 3.41 -4.88 -8.87
CA ALA A 49 2.99 -4.41 -10.20
C ALA A 49 2.40 -3.00 -10.18
N SER A 50 2.07 -2.44 -9.03
CA SER A 50 1.52 -1.08 -8.89
C SER A 50 2.52 0.00 -9.30
N ALA A 51 3.83 -0.25 -9.16
CA ALA A 51 4.89 0.66 -9.58
C ALA A 51 4.77 1.07 -11.06
N ILE A 52 4.30 0.16 -11.92
CA ILE A 52 4.13 0.41 -13.35
C ILE A 52 3.02 1.44 -13.56
N VAL A 53 1.87 1.24 -12.92
CA VAL A 53 0.71 2.14 -13.01
C VAL A 53 1.05 3.49 -12.38
N PHE A 54 1.73 3.46 -11.23
CA PHE A 54 2.16 4.65 -10.53
C PHE A 54 3.15 5.49 -11.36
N THR A 55 4.08 4.86 -12.07
CA THR A 55 5.01 5.55 -12.99
C THR A 55 4.25 6.31 -14.09
N ILE A 56 3.24 5.68 -14.69
CA ILE A 56 2.44 6.33 -15.74
C ILE A 56 1.68 7.53 -15.15
N ALA A 57 1.14 7.40 -13.94
CA ALA A 57 0.48 8.50 -13.24
C ALA A 57 1.46 9.65 -12.92
N CYS A 58 2.67 9.33 -12.47
CA CYS A 58 3.73 10.32 -12.22
C CYS A 58 4.10 11.08 -13.50
N ASN A 59 4.31 10.38 -14.60
CA ASN A 59 4.64 11.01 -15.89
C ASN A 59 3.52 11.95 -16.35
N ALA A 60 2.27 11.50 -16.31
CA ALA A 60 1.12 12.34 -16.67
C ALA A 60 0.97 13.56 -15.76
N THR A 61 1.22 13.41 -14.44
CA THR A 61 1.16 14.52 -13.48
C THR A 61 2.29 15.52 -13.71
N ALA A 62 3.49 15.05 -14.02
CA ALA A 62 4.67 15.88 -14.26
C ALA A 62 4.54 16.83 -15.47
N GLU A 63 3.64 16.53 -16.40
CA GLU A 63 3.29 17.42 -17.51
C GLU A 63 2.57 18.71 -17.05
N HIS A 64 1.91 18.64 -15.89
CA HIS A 64 1.09 19.75 -15.38
C HIS A 64 1.69 20.45 -14.16
N THR A 65 2.46 19.75 -13.34
CA THR A 65 3.04 20.30 -12.11
C THR A 65 4.38 19.65 -11.77
N LYS A 66 5.15 20.31 -10.92
CA LYS A 66 6.39 19.75 -10.34
C LYS A 66 6.23 19.26 -8.91
N ILE A 67 5.12 19.59 -8.27
CA ILE A 67 4.82 19.20 -6.88
C ILE A 67 3.37 18.73 -6.84
N CYS A 68 3.12 17.57 -6.23
CA CYS A 68 1.76 17.09 -5.96
C CYS A 68 1.64 16.45 -4.57
N TYR A 69 0.42 16.21 -4.15
CA TYR A 69 0.11 15.48 -2.92
C TYR A 69 -0.43 14.09 -3.26
N SER A 70 -0.04 13.08 -2.47
CA SER A 70 -0.56 11.72 -2.54
C SER A 70 -1.27 11.33 -1.25
N GLY A 71 -2.19 10.38 -1.34
CA GLY A 71 -2.92 9.80 -0.21
C GLY A 71 -2.21 8.62 0.45
N GLU A 72 -0.99 8.28 0.02
CA GLU A 72 -0.25 7.13 0.55
C GLU A 72 -0.10 7.17 2.07
N GLY A 73 -0.09 6.00 2.70
CA GLY A 73 -0.02 5.82 4.14
C GLY A 73 -1.39 5.87 4.85
N ALA A 74 -2.45 6.27 4.16
CA ALA A 74 -3.79 6.30 4.73
C ALA A 74 -4.30 4.91 5.10
N ASP A 75 -4.04 3.93 4.25
CA ASP A 75 -4.49 2.55 4.43
C ASP A 75 -3.84 1.91 5.66
N GLU A 76 -2.55 2.09 5.82
CA GLU A 76 -1.79 1.57 6.95
C GLU A 76 -2.20 2.22 8.28
N PHE A 77 -2.38 3.54 8.27
CA PHE A 77 -2.68 4.28 9.51
C PHE A 77 -4.15 4.16 9.94
N PHE A 78 -5.06 4.08 8.97
CA PHE A 78 -6.51 4.16 9.24
C PHE A 78 -7.29 2.90 8.83
N GLY A 79 -6.59 1.81 8.46
CA GLY A 79 -7.22 0.52 8.24
C GLY A 79 -7.94 0.39 6.88
N GLY A 80 -7.36 0.92 5.79
CA GLY A 80 -7.99 0.94 4.48
C GLY A 80 -8.04 -0.42 3.77
N TYR A 81 -7.09 -1.28 4.02
CA TYR A 81 -7.02 -2.57 3.34
C TYR A 81 -8.16 -3.52 3.71
N ASN A 82 -8.75 -4.16 2.70
CA ASN A 82 -9.86 -5.10 2.89
C ASN A 82 -9.55 -6.26 3.85
N MET A 83 -8.29 -6.68 3.91
CA MET A 83 -7.87 -7.77 4.80
C MET A 83 -7.97 -7.39 6.28
N TYR A 84 -7.88 -6.13 6.63
CA TYR A 84 -8.02 -5.64 8.01
C TYR A 84 -9.40 -5.92 8.61
N ARG A 85 -10.45 -6.06 7.79
CA ARG A 85 -11.79 -6.48 8.26
C ARG A 85 -11.78 -7.85 8.93
N ASN A 86 -10.81 -8.68 8.61
CA ASN A 86 -10.69 -10.00 9.18
C ASN A 86 -9.72 -10.07 10.37
N ALA A 87 -9.17 -8.94 10.83
CA ALA A 87 -8.17 -8.89 11.88
C ALA A 87 -8.62 -9.65 13.15
N GLU A 88 -9.81 -9.34 13.65
CA GLU A 88 -10.38 -10.01 14.84
C GLU A 88 -10.56 -11.52 14.63
N ARG A 89 -10.96 -11.93 13.42
CA ARG A 89 -11.11 -13.35 13.08
C ARG A 89 -9.79 -14.11 13.07
N TYR A 90 -8.71 -13.43 12.69
CA TYR A 90 -7.37 -14.01 12.70
C TYR A 90 -6.79 -14.13 14.10
N GLY A 91 -7.04 -13.14 14.95
CA GLY A 91 -6.60 -13.14 16.35
C GLY A 91 -5.10 -13.45 16.49
N GLU A 92 -4.74 -14.31 17.43
CA GLU A 92 -3.35 -14.70 17.68
C GLU A 92 -2.69 -15.51 16.54
N ASN A 93 -3.49 -16.03 15.58
CA ASN A 93 -2.93 -16.75 14.45
C ASN A 93 -2.20 -15.82 13.44
N LEU A 94 -2.40 -14.50 13.51
CA LEU A 94 -1.73 -13.54 12.65
C LEU A 94 -0.22 -13.78 12.58
N LYS A 95 0.42 -13.96 13.70
CA LYS A 95 1.87 -14.20 13.81
C LYS A 95 2.38 -15.46 13.12
N THR A 96 1.49 -16.30 12.59
CA THR A 96 1.87 -17.52 11.88
C THR A 96 1.83 -17.38 10.37
N PHE A 97 1.20 -16.34 9.83
CA PHE A 97 1.02 -16.21 8.38
C PHE A 97 1.05 -14.78 7.85
N TYR A 98 0.75 -13.77 8.67
CA TYR A 98 0.66 -12.40 8.17
C TYR A 98 2.03 -11.73 8.14
N VAL A 99 2.47 -11.38 6.97
CA VAL A 99 3.75 -10.72 6.67
C VAL A 99 3.55 -9.40 5.92
N GLY A 100 2.40 -8.78 6.12
CA GLY A 100 1.97 -7.59 5.40
C GLY A 100 1.28 -7.92 4.06
N ASN A 101 0.95 -6.87 3.33
CA ASN A 101 0.38 -6.97 1.98
C ASN A 101 1.33 -7.59 0.94
N THR A 102 2.56 -7.90 1.34
CA THR A 102 3.61 -8.45 0.48
C THR A 102 3.46 -9.94 0.18
N ASN A 103 2.57 -10.67 0.83
CA ASN A 103 2.48 -12.12 0.72
C ASN A 103 1.73 -12.58 -0.53
N ILE A 104 2.40 -12.59 -1.67
CA ILE A 104 1.83 -12.97 -2.98
C ILE A 104 1.69 -14.49 -3.11
N MET A 105 2.60 -15.28 -2.52
CA MET A 105 2.64 -16.73 -2.67
C MET A 105 2.70 -17.44 -1.32
N LYS A 106 1.89 -18.49 -1.18
CA LYS A 106 1.95 -19.40 -0.02
C LYS A 106 3.21 -20.28 -0.09
N GLU A 107 3.67 -20.73 1.06
CA GLU A 107 4.88 -21.58 1.14
C GLU A 107 4.78 -22.87 0.30
N ASP A 108 3.59 -23.50 0.26
CA ASP A 108 3.38 -24.70 -0.56
C ASP A 108 3.42 -24.42 -2.08
N GLU A 109 3.13 -23.21 -2.50
CA GLU A 109 3.27 -22.77 -3.90
C GLU A 109 4.75 -22.51 -4.21
N LYS A 110 5.48 -21.83 -3.32
CA LYS A 110 6.92 -21.60 -3.43
C LYS A 110 7.71 -22.89 -3.57
N LYS A 111 7.39 -23.92 -2.77
CA LYS A 111 8.00 -25.25 -2.86
C LYS A 111 7.89 -25.89 -4.25
N LYS A 112 6.80 -25.61 -4.98
CA LYS A 112 6.55 -26.19 -6.30
C LYS A 112 7.35 -25.53 -7.42
N ILE A 113 7.68 -24.24 -7.28
CA ILE A 113 8.28 -23.43 -8.34
C ILE A 113 9.77 -23.14 -8.12
N LEU A 114 10.23 -23.12 -6.87
CA LEU A 114 11.63 -22.80 -6.57
C LEU A 114 12.51 -24.04 -6.71
N LYS A 115 13.56 -23.94 -7.54
CA LYS A 115 14.58 -25.00 -7.67
C LYS A 115 15.35 -25.27 -6.36
N HIS A 116 15.56 -24.23 -5.58
CA HIS A 116 16.30 -24.23 -4.33
C HIS A 116 15.44 -23.61 -3.24
N TYR A 117 14.40 -24.34 -2.82
CA TYR A 117 13.57 -23.94 -1.69
C TYR A 117 14.30 -24.22 -0.38
N ASN A 118 14.46 -23.18 0.44
CA ASN A 118 14.99 -23.33 1.79
C ASN A 118 13.86 -23.18 2.83
N PRO A 119 13.49 -24.25 3.56
CA PRO A 119 12.39 -24.18 4.54
C PRO A 119 12.75 -23.38 5.80
N GLU A 120 14.02 -23.01 6.00
CA GLU A 120 14.46 -22.21 7.14
C GLU A 120 14.31 -20.69 6.86
N VAL A 121 14.20 -20.29 5.59
CA VAL A 121 14.05 -18.91 5.17
C VAL A 121 12.58 -18.63 4.92
N LEU A 122 11.85 -18.29 5.97
CA LEU A 122 10.42 -17.97 5.90
C LEU A 122 10.18 -16.46 6.02
N PRO A 123 9.32 -15.86 5.18
CA PRO A 123 8.98 -14.45 5.28
C PRO A 123 8.46 -14.06 6.67
N ILE A 124 7.75 -14.96 7.34
CA ILE A 124 7.23 -14.72 8.70
C ILE A 124 8.34 -14.41 9.71
N ASN A 125 9.56 -14.83 9.47
CA ASN A 125 10.69 -14.53 10.34
C ASN A 125 11.03 -13.02 10.35
N LEU A 126 10.69 -12.29 9.28
CA LEU A 126 10.87 -10.84 9.17
C LEU A 126 9.94 -10.08 10.12
N THR A 127 8.77 -10.65 10.44
CA THR A 127 7.76 -10.02 11.27
C THR A 127 7.85 -10.42 12.75
N HIS A 128 8.77 -11.31 13.10
CA HIS A 128 8.86 -11.88 14.44
C HIS A 128 9.07 -10.80 15.53
N GLU A 129 10.01 -9.89 15.33
CA GLU A 129 10.26 -8.82 16.30
C GLU A 129 9.08 -7.84 16.38
N ILE A 130 8.43 -7.52 15.24
CA ILE A 130 7.25 -6.66 15.22
C ILE A 130 6.12 -7.26 16.05
N TYR A 131 5.85 -8.57 15.90
CA TYR A 131 4.83 -9.24 16.69
C TYR A 131 5.17 -9.32 18.18
N LYS A 132 6.45 -9.36 18.53
CA LYS A 132 6.91 -9.32 19.90
C LYS A 132 6.73 -7.93 20.52
N GLU A 133 7.05 -6.87 19.78
CA GLU A 133 6.86 -5.48 20.22
C GLU A 133 5.38 -5.12 20.36
N THR A 134 4.52 -5.72 19.54
CA THR A 134 3.06 -5.50 19.57
C THR A 134 2.30 -6.50 20.44
N GLU A 135 3.00 -7.27 21.28
CA GLU A 135 2.35 -8.22 22.19
C GLU A 135 1.34 -7.51 23.10
N GLY A 136 0.14 -8.09 23.21
CA GLY A 136 -0.97 -7.51 23.98
C GLY A 136 -1.79 -6.44 23.25
N LEU A 137 -1.39 -5.99 22.07
CA LEU A 137 -2.20 -5.08 21.26
C LEU A 137 -3.27 -5.87 20.48
N ASP A 138 -4.30 -5.15 20.02
CA ASP A 138 -5.37 -5.75 19.22
C ASP A 138 -4.89 -6.21 17.85
N PRO A 139 -5.58 -7.17 17.20
CA PRO A 139 -5.15 -7.74 15.93
C PRO A 139 -5.00 -6.75 14.79
N LEU A 140 -5.87 -5.73 14.68
CA LEU A 140 -5.77 -4.71 13.65
C LEU A 140 -4.50 -3.88 13.83
N THR A 141 -4.20 -3.48 15.05
CA THR A 141 -2.97 -2.72 15.33
C THR A 141 -1.73 -3.54 14.99
N LYS A 142 -1.71 -4.85 15.30
CA LYS A 142 -0.62 -5.74 14.90
C LYS A 142 -0.43 -5.81 13.39
N MET A 143 -1.52 -5.93 12.62
CA MET A 143 -1.47 -5.94 11.16
C MET A 143 -0.97 -4.60 10.60
N SER A 144 -1.52 -3.50 11.09
CA SER A 144 -1.14 -2.14 10.72
C SER A 144 0.36 -1.90 10.96
N ASP A 145 0.89 -2.33 12.10
CA ASP A 145 2.30 -2.13 12.44
C ASP A 145 3.25 -2.94 11.54
N VAL A 146 2.86 -4.16 11.19
CA VAL A 146 3.58 -4.96 10.18
C VAL A 146 3.59 -4.25 8.82
N ASP A 147 2.45 -3.71 8.39
CA ASP A 147 2.37 -3.01 7.11
C ASP A 147 3.14 -1.68 7.12
N ILE A 148 3.13 -0.95 8.22
CA ILE A 148 3.91 0.29 8.35
C ILE A 148 5.41 0.01 8.23
N GLN A 149 5.91 -1.02 8.92
CA GLN A 149 7.36 -1.28 8.96
C GLN A 149 7.87 -2.03 7.72
N ILE A 150 7.05 -2.83 7.06
CA ILE A 150 7.49 -3.68 5.93
C ILE A 150 6.94 -3.18 4.61
N TRP A 151 5.62 -2.98 4.50
CA TRP A 151 4.95 -2.63 3.26
C TRP A 151 5.10 -1.16 2.93
N LEU A 152 4.74 -0.27 3.86
CA LEU A 152 4.79 1.18 3.63
C LEU A 152 6.22 1.66 3.41
N GLU A 153 7.17 1.25 4.27
CA GLU A 153 8.57 1.67 4.16
C GLU A 153 9.28 0.95 3.01
N GLY A 154 9.13 -0.37 2.91
CA GLY A 154 9.91 -1.20 1.99
C GLY A 154 9.39 -1.22 0.56
N ASP A 155 8.13 -0.86 0.32
CA ASP A 155 7.51 -0.90 -1.00
C ASP A 155 6.89 0.45 -1.40
N ILE A 156 5.89 0.95 -0.66
CA ILE A 156 5.15 2.15 -1.04
C ILE A 156 6.06 3.38 -1.13
N TYR A 157 6.84 3.67 -0.10
CA TYR A 157 7.75 4.83 -0.11
C TYR A 157 8.85 4.69 -1.15
N LEU A 158 9.35 3.48 -1.35
CA LEU A 158 10.34 3.21 -2.38
C LEU A 158 9.78 3.49 -3.77
N ASN A 159 8.55 3.02 -4.07
CA ASN A 159 7.86 3.29 -5.31
C ASN A 159 7.63 4.79 -5.52
N VAL A 160 7.12 5.46 -4.50
CA VAL A 160 6.86 6.91 -4.56
C VAL A 160 8.16 7.66 -4.84
N ASP A 161 9.22 7.40 -4.10
CA ASP A 161 10.51 8.09 -4.26
C ASP A 161 11.13 7.85 -5.64
N LYS A 162 11.27 6.59 -6.04
CA LYS A 162 11.93 6.22 -7.29
C LYS A 162 11.16 6.69 -8.53
N MET A 163 9.86 6.44 -8.57
CA MET A 163 9.06 6.71 -9.78
C MET A 163 8.74 8.19 -9.92
N SER A 164 8.51 8.91 -8.82
CA SER A 164 8.31 10.36 -8.89
C SER A 164 9.60 11.08 -9.28
N THR A 165 10.73 10.67 -8.72
CA THR A 165 12.05 11.22 -9.06
C THR A 165 12.37 10.98 -10.54
N ALA A 166 12.12 9.76 -11.06
CA ALA A 166 12.30 9.44 -12.46
C ALA A 166 11.44 10.31 -13.39
N ALA A 167 10.24 10.70 -12.95
CA ALA A 167 9.36 11.63 -13.68
C ALA A 167 9.72 13.12 -13.48
N GLY A 168 10.65 13.45 -12.60
CA GLY A 168 10.97 14.83 -12.23
C GLY A 168 9.83 15.53 -11.46
N LEU A 169 9.11 14.74 -10.63
CA LEU A 169 7.95 15.15 -9.83
C LEU A 169 8.29 15.02 -8.33
N GLU A 170 7.98 16.03 -7.55
CA GLU A 170 8.03 15.97 -6.08
C GLU A 170 6.67 15.56 -5.54
N ILE A 171 6.59 14.39 -4.88
CA ILE A 171 5.38 13.92 -4.21
C ILE A 171 5.49 14.18 -2.72
N ARG A 172 4.46 14.76 -2.14
CA ARG A 172 4.30 14.98 -0.71
C ARG A 172 3.15 14.12 -0.17
N MET A 173 3.38 13.44 0.94
CA MET A 173 2.44 12.51 1.56
C MET A 173 1.99 13.05 2.92
N PRO A 174 1.02 13.97 2.98
CA PRO A 174 0.63 14.63 4.23
C PRO A 174 0.05 13.67 5.27
N LEU A 175 -0.55 12.54 4.84
CA LEU A 175 -1.12 11.55 5.75
C LEU A 175 -0.08 10.72 6.50
N THR A 176 1.19 10.75 6.04
CA THR A 176 2.31 10.08 6.73
C THR A 176 3.07 11.01 7.69
N ASP A 177 2.56 12.23 7.92
CA ASP A 177 3.12 13.14 8.93
C ASP A 177 3.05 12.52 10.32
N ARG A 178 4.12 12.68 11.10
CA ARG A 178 4.21 12.15 12.47
C ARG A 178 3.02 12.54 13.35
N ARG A 179 2.49 13.75 13.20
CA ARG A 179 1.34 14.22 13.96
C ARG A 179 0.06 13.45 13.62
N ILE A 180 -0.09 13.05 12.35
CA ILE A 180 -1.18 12.19 11.90
C ILE A 180 -1.00 10.78 12.46
N PHE A 181 0.23 10.24 12.42
CA PHE A 181 0.55 8.96 13.03
C PHE A 181 0.25 8.95 14.54
N ASP A 182 0.63 9.99 15.28
CA ASP A 182 0.36 10.11 16.72
C ASP A 182 -1.15 10.07 17.04
N ILE A 183 -1.99 10.57 16.15
CA ILE A 183 -3.45 10.49 16.27
C ILE A 183 -3.93 9.08 15.90
N ALA A 184 -3.51 8.56 14.75
CA ALA A 184 -3.93 7.28 14.23
C ALA A 184 -3.53 6.12 15.15
N SER A 185 -2.33 6.14 15.74
CA SER A 185 -1.84 5.11 16.65
C SER A 185 -2.64 5.02 17.96
N ARG A 186 -3.27 6.12 18.39
CA ARG A 186 -4.12 6.17 19.58
C ARG A 186 -5.60 5.91 19.30
N MET A 187 -5.96 5.84 18.03
CA MET A 187 -7.34 5.64 17.60
C MET A 187 -7.76 4.19 17.80
N PRO A 188 -8.82 3.91 18.57
CA PRO A 188 -9.34 2.56 18.72
C PRO A 188 -9.72 1.93 17.38
N SER A 189 -9.43 0.64 17.21
CA SER A 189 -9.61 -0.11 15.96
C SER A 189 -11.04 -0.05 15.41
N ARG A 190 -12.07 -0.01 16.29
CA ARG A 190 -13.49 0.14 15.90
C ARG A 190 -13.80 1.44 15.13
N PHE A 191 -12.96 2.47 15.21
CA PHE A 191 -13.11 3.70 14.44
C PHE A 191 -12.34 3.68 13.12
N LYS A 192 -11.44 2.72 12.92
CA LYS A 192 -10.68 2.55 11.68
C LYS A 192 -11.39 1.59 10.73
N VAL A 193 -11.89 0.47 11.26
CA VAL A 193 -12.51 -0.59 10.48
C VAL A 193 -13.80 -1.06 11.17
N ASN A 194 -14.86 -1.25 10.39
CA ASN A 194 -16.09 -1.90 10.82
C ASN A 194 -16.51 -2.97 9.79
N GLU A 195 -17.62 -3.68 10.03
CA GLU A 195 -18.09 -4.77 9.16
C GLU A 195 -18.45 -4.29 7.74
N GLU A 196 -18.85 -3.04 7.58
CA GLU A 196 -19.33 -2.48 6.32
C GLU A 196 -18.28 -1.66 5.58
N GLN A 197 -17.37 -1.00 6.32
CA GLN A 197 -16.46 0.01 5.76
C GLN A 197 -15.05 -0.10 6.32
N ASN A 198 -14.08 0.16 5.44
CA ASN A 198 -12.69 0.47 5.80
C ASN A 198 -12.51 1.99 5.80
N LEU A 199 -11.47 2.52 6.47
CA LEU A 199 -11.21 3.95 6.57
C LEU A 199 -12.44 4.72 7.08
N SER A 200 -13.18 4.14 8.04
CA SER A 200 -14.52 4.59 8.40
C SER A 200 -14.60 6.07 8.81
N LEU A 201 -13.49 6.65 9.30
CA LEU A 201 -13.43 8.08 9.67
C LEU A 201 -13.02 9.00 8.53
N ILE A 202 -12.44 8.49 7.45
CA ILE A 202 -12.04 9.33 6.30
C ILE A 202 -13.18 9.44 5.29
N HIS A 203 -14.14 8.53 5.32
CA HIS A 203 -15.30 8.51 4.43
C HIS A 203 -16.57 9.16 5.02
N ILE A 204 -16.44 9.95 6.09
CA ILE A 204 -17.57 10.69 6.66
C ILE A 204 -17.96 11.87 5.76
#